data_7004b29299e071c68d155a30edb88d47
#
_entry.id   7004b29299e071c68d155a30edb88d47
#
_cell.length_a   1.000
_cell.length_b   1.000
_cell.length_c   1.000
_cell.angle_alpha   90.00
_cell.angle_beta   90.00
_cell.angle_gamma   90.00
#
_symmetry.space_group_name_H-M   'P 1'
#
loop_
_entity.id
_entity.type
_entity.pdbx_description
1 polymer ?
#
loop_
_entity_poly.entity_id
_entity_poly.type
_entity_poly.pdbx_seq_one_letter_code
_entity_poly.pdbx_strand_id
1 'polypeptide(L)'
;MSQIGGLSRQMGMTQKTRIQPLSPDRAGFLTRLMYRVAKRRFGEVPEPFSVVAHHPRLLMANAVHETLLQRASQTLPVSVRELAVFWTARTIGCSWCVDFGSMLQRLEGLDMERLKDIDNYATSPRFSDDERAAIAYADAMTTDPHSVTDEQVADLRARFGDAGVLELSYQIGVENMRARMYAALGITEQGFNSGDACRVPWATEVSAES
;
A
#
# COMPACT_ATOMS: atom_id res chain seq x y z
N MET A 1 33.92 15.25 -37.79
CA MET A 1 32.95 16.33 -37.68
C MET A 1 31.59 15.67 -37.59
N SER A 2 31.13 15.50 -36.43
CA SER A 2 30.24 16.31 -35.59
C SER A 2 28.78 15.93 -35.87
N GLN A 3 28.04 15.39 -35.03
CA GLN A 3 27.24 15.94 -33.97
C GLN A 3 26.54 14.79 -33.24
N ILE A 4 26.99 14.49 -32.05
CA ILE A 4 26.16 13.79 -31.05
C ILE A 4 25.89 14.83 -29.98
N GLY A 5 24.81 15.52 -30.15
CA GLY A 5 24.34 16.50 -29.19
C GLY A 5 22.84 16.34 -28.97
N GLY A 6 22.44 16.04 -27.73
CA GLY A 6 21.11 16.38 -27.29
C GLY A 6 20.16 15.26 -26.92
N LEU A 7 20.51 14.44 -25.92
CA LEU A 7 19.51 13.67 -25.15
C LEU A 7 19.81 13.80 -23.65
N SER A 8 19.69 15.01 -23.15
CA SER A 8 19.71 15.28 -21.73
C SER A 8 18.74 16.40 -21.44
N ARG A 9 17.49 16.08 -21.23
CA ARG A 9 16.54 16.88 -20.44
C ARG A 9 15.18 16.17 -20.36
N GLN A 10 15.12 15.03 -19.69
CA GLN A 10 13.86 14.67 -19.05
C GLN A 10 13.93 15.17 -17.62
N MET A 11 13.58 16.44 -17.48
CA MET A 11 13.28 17.10 -16.23
C MET A 11 12.22 16.32 -15.47
N GLY A 12 12.43 16.18 -14.15
CA GLY A 12 11.48 15.59 -13.21
C GLY A 12 10.09 16.15 -13.40
N MET A 13 9.27 15.41 -14.12
CA MET A 13 7.83 15.59 -14.09
C MET A 13 7.35 14.95 -12.79
N THR A 14 6.97 15.76 -11.81
CA THR A 14 6.09 15.30 -10.73
C THR A 14 4.94 14.58 -11.41
N GLN A 15 4.84 13.28 -11.23
CA GLN A 15 3.85 12.46 -11.90
C GLN A 15 2.48 12.85 -11.35
N LYS A 16 1.75 13.64 -12.13
CA LYS A 16 0.42 14.13 -11.75
C LYS A 16 -0.57 13.00 -11.96
N THR A 17 -1.46 12.78 -10.97
CA THR A 17 -2.55 11.83 -11.07
C THR A 17 -3.31 11.98 -12.38
N ARG A 18 -3.45 10.88 -13.12
CA ARG A 18 -4.00 10.88 -14.49
C ARG A 18 -5.49 11.24 -14.55
N ILE A 19 -6.25 10.88 -13.50
CA ILE A 19 -7.63 11.30 -13.28
C ILE A 19 -7.63 12.20 -12.06
N GLN A 20 -7.90 13.50 -12.28
CA GLN A 20 -7.85 14.47 -11.19
C GLN A 20 -8.87 14.15 -10.10
N PRO A 21 -8.53 14.30 -8.81
CA PRO A 21 -9.46 14.13 -7.71
C PRO A 21 -10.76 14.92 -7.91
N LEU A 22 -11.91 14.31 -7.63
CA LEU A 22 -13.19 14.99 -7.67
C LEU A 22 -13.30 15.96 -6.49
N SER A 23 -13.42 17.24 -6.78
CA SER A 23 -13.55 18.28 -5.74
C SER A 23 -14.89 18.16 -4.99
N PRO A 24 -14.93 18.55 -3.69
CA PRO A 24 -16.15 18.45 -2.88
C PRO A 24 -17.36 19.21 -3.47
N ASP A 25 -17.13 20.34 -4.15
CA ASP A 25 -18.19 21.16 -4.78
C ASP A 25 -18.85 20.45 -5.95
N ARG A 26 -18.12 19.59 -6.65
CA ARG A 26 -18.63 18.79 -7.77
C ARG A 26 -19.20 17.44 -7.33
N ALA A 27 -18.95 17.06 -6.09
CA ALA A 27 -19.37 15.77 -5.53
C ALA A 27 -20.85 15.82 -5.08
N GLY A 28 -21.56 14.72 -5.25
CA GLY A 28 -22.90 14.53 -4.70
C GLY A 28 -22.92 14.51 -3.16
N PHE A 29 -24.11 14.68 -2.57
CA PHE A 29 -24.28 14.75 -1.12
C PHE A 29 -23.64 13.59 -0.35
N LEU A 30 -23.87 12.35 -0.79
CA LEU A 30 -23.33 11.15 -0.15
C LEU A 30 -21.79 11.13 -0.21
N THR A 31 -21.21 11.42 -1.36
CA THR A 31 -19.75 11.52 -1.51
C THR A 31 -19.15 12.59 -0.60
N ARG A 32 -19.80 13.75 -0.48
CA ARG A 32 -19.36 14.81 0.46
C ARG A 32 -19.41 14.35 1.92
N LEU A 33 -20.41 13.55 2.28
CA LEU A 33 -20.48 12.96 3.62
C LEU A 33 -19.32 12.00 3.85
N MET A 34 -19.03 11.12 2.87
CA MET A 34 -17.89 10.21 2.94
C MET A 34 -16.55 10.96 3.04
N TYR A 35 -16.36 12.06 2.32
CA TYR A 35 -15.19 12.92 2.44
C TYR A 35 -15.02 13.50 3.85
N ARG A 36 -16.12 13.94 4.49
CA ARG A 36 -16.05 14.43 5.87
C ARG A 36 -15.64 13.34 6.86
N VAL A 37 -16.15 12.12 6.67
CA VAL A 37 -15.78 10.98 7.51
C VAL A 37 -14.31 10.62 7.31
N ALA A 38 -13.86 10.51 6.05
CA ALA A 38 -12.47 10.25 5.72
C ALA A 38 -11.52 11.31 6.29
N LYS A 39 -11.86 12.60 6.13
CA LYS A 39 -11.06 13.69 6.67
C LYS A 39 -10.99 13.66 8.21
N ARG A 40 -12.09 13.30 8.90
CA ARG A 40 -12.07 13.15 10.36
C ARG A 40 -11.20 11.99 10.82
N ARG A 41 -11.16 10.90 10.06
CA ARG A 41 -10.42 9.69 10.41
C ARG A 41 -8.92 9.81 10.10
N PHE A 42 -8.57 10.40 8.97
CA PHE A 42 -7.21 10.38 8.43
C PHE A 42 -6.53 11.75 8.37
N GLY A 43 -7.23 12.83 8.80
CA GLY A 43 -6.73 14.20 8.71
C GLY A 43 -7.06 14.88 7.37
N GLU A 44 -7.05 14.12 6.29
CA GLU A 44 -7.42 14.57 4.94
C GLU A 44 -8.20 13.50 4.18
N VAL A 45 -8.68 13.84 2.98
CA VAL A 45 -9.35 12.88 2.11
C VAL A 45 -8.29 12.13 1.32
N PRO A 46 -8.18 10.78 1.46
CA PRO A 46 -7.27 10.00 0.66
C PRO A 46 -7.50 10.21 -0.84
N GLU A 47 -6.44 10.48 -1.61
CA GLU A 47 -6.56 10.77 -3.04
C GLU A 47 -7.27 9.66 -3.82
N PRO A 48 -6.99 8.37 -3.60
CA PRO A 48 -7.75 7.30 -4.27
C PRO A 48 -9.25 7.39 -4.08
N PHE A 49 -9.72 7.82 -2.89
CA PHE A 49 -11.15 8.03 -2.63
C PHE A 49 -11.74 9.10 -3.53
N SER A 50 -11.04 10.22 -3.68
CA SER A 50 -11.49 11.34 -4.49
C SER A 50 -11.39 11.07 -5.99
N VAL A 51 -10.45 10.22 -6.41
CA VAL A 51 -10.37 9.72 -7.79
C VAL A 51 -11.50 8.74 -8.09
N VAL A 52 -11.73 7.76 -7.22
CA VAL A 52 -12.81 6.77 -7.41
C VAL A 52 -14.21 7.42 -7.28
N ALA A 53 -14.31 8.58 -6.65
CA ALA A 53 -15.57 9.32 -6.49
C ALA A 53 -16.20 9.77 -7.82
N HIS A 54 -15.46 9.79 -8.93
CA HIS A 54 -16.03 9.93 -10.27
C HIS A 54 -17.02 8.82 -10.62
N HIS A 55 -16.92 7.67 -9.94
CA HIS A 55 -17.86 6.56 -10.06
C HIS A 55 -18.49 6.23 -8.70
N PRO A 56 -19.57 6.95 -8.29
CA PRO A 56 -20.12 6.86 -6.94
C PRO A 56 -20.53 5.45 -6.48
N ARG A 57 -21.01 4.63 -7.41
CA ARG A 57 -21.38 3.23 -7.10
C ARG A 57 -20.12 2.38 -6.78
N LEU A 58 -19.04 2.60 -7.49
CA LEU A 58 -17.76 1.92 -7.23
C LEU A 58 -17.15 2.40 -5.92
N LEU A 59 -17.20 3.70 -5.64
CA LEU A 59 -16.78 4.25 -4.35
C LEU A 59 -17.54 3.61 -3.18
N MET A 60 -18.85 3.45 -3.32
CA MET A 60 -19.67 2.79 -2.30
C MET A 60 -19.30 1.31 -2.14
N ALA A 61 -19.16 0.58 -3.24
CA ALA A 61 -18.75 -0.82 -3.22
C ALA A 61 -17.39 -0.99 -2.50
N ASN A 62 -16.41 -0.15 -2.82
CA ASN A 62 -15.12 -0.15 -2.14
C ASN A 62 -15.26 0.16 -0.64
N ALA A 63 -16.03 1.17 -0.26
CA ALA A 63 -16.19 1.54 1.14
C ALA A 63 -16.83 0.43 1.96
N VAL A 64 -17.82 -0.26 1.41
CA VAL A 64 -18.46 -1.44 2.03
C VAL A 64 -17.45 -2.58 2.15
N HIS A 65 -16.75 -2.91 1.06
CA HIS A 65 -15.74 -3.95 1.04
C HIS A 65 -14.66 -3.71 2.10
N GLU A 66 -14.06 -2.51 2.13
CA GLU A 66 -13.02 -2.15 3.11
C GLU A 66 -13.52 -2.27 4.55
N THR A 67 -14.75 -1.83 4.80
CA THR A 67 -15.36 -1.90 6.14
C THR A 67 -15.58 -3.34 6.58
N LEU A 68 -16.08 -4.20 5.69
CA LEU A 68 -16.30 -5.61 5.97
C LEU A 68 -14.98 -6.38 6.12
N LEU A 69 -14.01 -6.09 5.25
CA LEU A 69 -12.69 -6.69 5.30
C LEU A 69 -11.99 -6.37 6.63
N GLN A 70 -11.99 -5.11 7.06
CA GLN A 70 -11.40 -4.71 8.33
C GLN A 70 -12.03 -5.45 9.53
N ARG A 71 -13.34 -5.70 9.47
CA ARG A 71 -14.05 -6.46 10.53
C ARG A 71 -13.78 -7.95 10.49
N ALA A 72 -13.56 -8.50 9.30
CA ALA A 72 -13.29 -9.93 9.11
C ALA A 72 -11.84 -10.31 9.44
N SER A 73 -10.89 -9.37 9.30
CA SER A 73 -9.44 -9.60 9.42
C SER A 73 -9.00 -9.54 10.89
N GLN A 74 -9.27 -10.61 11.63
CA GLN A 74 -8.98 -10.72 13.07
C GLN A 74 -8.32 -12.05 13.47
N THR A 75 -7.96 -12.87 12.50
CA THR A 75 -7.34 -14.18 12.77
C THR A 75 -5.83 -14.02 12.92
N LEU A 76 -5.22 -13.18 12.09
CA LEU A 76 -3.78 -12.93 12.13
C LEU A 76 -3.40 -11.87 13.17
N PRO A 77 -2.20 -11.99 13.77
CA PRO A 77 -1.61 -10.86 14.48
C PRO A 77 -1.53 -9.63 13.55
N VAL A 78 -1.85 -8.45 14.09
CA VAL A 78 -1.88 -7.21 13.31
C VAL A 78 -0.55 -6.96 12.59
N SER A 79 0.57 -7.21 13.28
CA SER A 79 1.90 -6.98 12.70
C SER A 79 2.21 -7.90 11.52
N VAL A 80 1.78 -9.16 11.57
CA VAL A 80 1.95 -10.14 10.48
C VAL A 80 1.20 -9.68 9.23
N ARG A 81 -0.07 -9.31 9.42
CA ARG A 81 -0.93 -8.81 8.34
C ARG A 81 -0.39 -7.52 7.71
N GLU A 82 -0.12 -6.52 8.55
CA GLU A 82 0.30 -5.19 8.08
C GLU A 82 1.67 -5.22 7.38
N LEU A 83 2.60 -6.06 7.82
CA LEU A 83 3.90 -6.21 7.15
C LEU A 83 3.77 -6.89 5.78
N ALA A 84 2.93 -7.91 5.66
CA ALA A 84 2.67 -8.55 4.36
C ALA A 84 2.02 -7.59 3.36
N VAL A 85 1.03 -6.81 3.80
CA VAL A 85 0.39 -5.76 2.99
C VAL A 85 1.39 -4.67 2.59
N PHE A 86 2.20 -4.21 3.53
CA PHE A 86 3.24 -3.22 3.28
C PHE A 86 4.28 -3.71 2.27
N TRP A 87 4.74 -4.97 2.41
CA TRP A 87 5.68 -5.57 1.47
C TRP A 87 5.09 -5.66 0.06
N THR A 88 3.84 -6.07 -0.05
CA THR A 88 3.11 -6.11 -1.32
C THR A 88 3.08 -4.73 -1.99
N ALA A 89 2.69 -3.69 -1.25
CA ALA A 89 2.66 -2.32 -1.74
C ALA A 89 4.03 -1.85 -2.24
N ARG A 90 5.07 -2.14 -1.46
CA ARG A 90 6.46 -1.81 -1.76
C ARG A 90 6.97 -2.55 -3.00
N THR A 91 6.72 -3.86 -3.11
CA THR A 91 7.13 -4.68 -4.25
C THR A 91 6.52 -4.21 -5.57
N ILE A 92 5.25 -3.80 -5.55
CA ILE A 92 4.56 -3.25 -6.72
C ILE A 92 5.00 -1.81 -7.03
N GLY A 93 5.46 -1.07 -6.01
CA GLY A 93 5.87 0.32 -6.19
C GLY A 93 4.77 1.35 -6.03
N CYS A 94 3.79 1.05 -5.22
CA CYS A 94 2.73 2.00 -4.90
C CYS A 94 3.19 2.94 -3.79
N SER A 95 3.74 4.10 -4.12
CA SER A 95 4.20 5.08 -3.12
C SER A 95 3.07 5.57 -2.22
N TRP A 96 1.86 5.72 -2.76
CA TRP A 96 0.68 6.06 -1.96
C TRP A 96 0.35 4.97 -0.92
N CYS A 97 0.37 3.70 -1.34
CA CYS A 97 0.06 2.59 -0.44
C CYS A 97 1.10 2.46 0.69
N VAL A 98 2.38 2.69 0.37
CA VAL A 98 3.46 2.71 1.36
C VAL A 98 3.29 3.86 2.34
N ASP A 99 3.00 5.07 1.87
CA ASP A 99 2.77 6.26 2.70
C ASP A 99 1.56 6.08 3.63
N PHE A 100 0.42 5.70 3.07
CA PHE A 100 -0.81 5.49 3.82
C PHE A 100 -0.74 4.28 4.76
N GLY A 101 -0.17 3.16 4.29
CA GLY A 101 0.04 1.96 5.08
C GLY A 101 0.97 2.19 6.28
N SER A 102 2.01 3.01 6.11
CA SER A 102 2.88 3.44 7.22
C SER A 102 2.10 4.22 8.28
N MET A 103 1.21 5.11 7.87
CA MET A 103 0.33 5.83 8.81
C MET A 103 -0.57 4.85 9.57
N LEU A 104 -1.19 3.89 8.87
CA LEU A 104 -2.07 2.90 9.51
C LEU A 104 -1.30 2.07 10.54
N GLN A 105 -0.11 1.58 10.21
CA GLN A 105 0.74 0.83 11.15
C GLN A 105 1.07 1.66 12.40
N ARG A 106 1.34 2.95 12.24
CA ARG A 106 1.57 3.87 13.38
C ARG A 106 0.32 3.99 14.26
N LEU A 107 -0.87 4.08 13.66
CA LEU A 107 -2.13 4.15 14.40
C LEU A 107 -2.43 2.85 15.17
N GLU A 108 -1.96 1.71 14.67
CA GLU A 108 -2.02 0.41 15.36
C GLU A 108 -0.92 0.23 16.43
N GLY A 109 -0.08 1.24 16.62
CA GLY A 109 0.99 1.22 17.64
C GLY A 109 2.19 0.34 17.29
N LEU A 110 2.38 0.01 16.00
CA LEU A 110 3.51 -0.80 15.56
C LEU A 110 4.81 0.02 15.52
N ASP A 111 5.94 -0.66 15.75
CA ASP A 111 7.27 -0.06 15.65
C ASP A 111 7.60 0.30 14.18
N MET A 112 7.59 1.58 13.87
CA MET A 112 7.85 2.09 12.53
C MET A 112 9.33 2.02 12.13
N GLU A 113 10.26 1.99 13.10
CA GLU A 113 11.69 1.93 12.81
C GLU A 113 12.10 0.62 12.12
N ARG A 114 11.35 -0.46 12.36
CA ARG A 114 11.59 -1.73 11.69
C ARG A 114 11.31 -1.69 10.18
N LEU A 115 10.42 -0.78 9.70
CA LEU A 115 10.16 -0.63 8.28
C LEU A 115 11.37 -0.11 7.51
N LYS A 116 12.31 0.59 8.16
CA LYS A 116 13.60 1.00 7.58
C LYS A 116 14.50 -0.19 7.29
N ASP A 117 14.30 -1.30 7.99
CA ASP A 117 15.07 -2.54 7.87
C ASP A 117 14.33 -3.66 7.11
N ILE A 118 13.19 -3.32 6.51
CA ILE A 118 12.31 -4.31 5.87
C ILE A 118 12.98 -5.09 4.74
N ASP A 119 13.95 -4.48 4.04
CA ASP A 119 14.70 -5.15 2.97
C ASP A 119 15.59 -6.29 3.50
N ASN A 120 15.91 -6.25 4.78
CA ASN A 120 16.68 -7.28 5.47
C ASN A 120 15.79 -8.21 6.30
N TYR A 121 14.48 -8.24 6.07
CA TYR A 121 13.52 -8.96 6.92
C TYR A 121 13.92 -10.43 7.19
N ALA A 122 14.53 -11.09 6.22
CA ALA A 122 14.92 -12.49 6.33
C ALA A 122 15.95 -12.78 7.44
N THR A 123 16.82 -11.81 7.73
CA THR A 123 17.96 -11.97 8.68
C THR A 123 17.90 -11.01 9.86
N SER A 124 17.14 -9.93 9.77
CA SER A 124 17.05 -8.92 10.82
C SER A 124 16.34 -9.46 12.06
N PRO A 125 16.88 -9.24 13.26
CA PRO A 125 16.25 -9.65 14.51
C PRO A 125 14.99 -8.84 14.86
N ARG A 126 14.65 -7.81 14.07
CA ARG A 126 13.47 -6.99 14.26
C ARG A 126 12.16 -7.67 13.83
N PHE A 127 12.25 -8.77 13.11
CA PHE A 127 11.12 -9.53 12.59
C PHE A 127 11.06 -10.91 13.22
N SER A 128 9.88 -11.32 13.66
CA SER A 128 9.63 -12.67 14.14
C SER A 128 9.61 -13.68 12.98
N ASP A 129 9.67 -14.95 13.28
CA ASP A 129 9.59 -16.02 12.27
C ASP A 129 8.23 -16.01 11.54
N ASP A 130 7.15 -15.67 12.25
CA ASP A 130 5.81 -15.54 11.68
C ASP A 130 5.72 -14.36 10.70
N GLU A 131 6.32 -13.23 11.06
CA GLU A 131 6.40 -12.05 10.19
C GLU A 131 7.25 -12.32 8.94
N ARG A 132 8.41 -13.00 9.11
CA ARG A 132 9.26 -13.43 7.97
C ARG A 132 8.52 -14.36 7.02
N ALA A 133 7.81 -15.35 7.56
CA ALA A 133 7.03 -16.28 6.74
C ALA A 133 5.93 -15.55 5.95
N ALA A 134 5.23 -14.61 6.58
CA ALA A 134 4.19 -13.83 5.92
C ALA A 134 4.74 -12.88 4.84
N ILE A 135 5.88 -12.22 5.10
CA ILE A 135 6.55 -11.35 4.12
C ILE A 135 7.05 -12.18 2.93
N ALA A 136 7.68 -13.33 3.16
CA ALA A 136 8.16 -14.20 2.10
C ALA A 136 7.01 -14.74 1.23
N TYR A 137 5.87 -15.04 1.83
CA TYR A 137 4.67 -15.44 1.11
C TYR A 137 4.07 -14.27 0.30
N ALA A 138 4.05 -13.06 0.87
CA ALA A 138 3.61 -11.86 0.16
C ALA A 138 4.51 -11.55 -1.04
N ASP A 139 5.81 -11.75 -0.91
CA ASP A 139 6.77 -11.59 -2.00
C ASP A 139 6.49 -12.57 -3.15
N ALA A 140 6.42 -13.85 -2.86
CA ALA A 140 6.12 -14.88 -3.84
C ALA A 140 4.78 -14.63 -4.55
N MET A 141 3.73 -14.42 -3.78
CA MET A 141 2.37 -14.18 -4.30
C MET A 141 2.27 -12.90 -5.15
N THR A 142 3.11 -11.90 -4.90
CA THR A 142 3.09 -10.61 -5.61
C THR A 142 3.95 -10.64 -6.86
N THR A 143 5.11 -11.28 -6.83
CA THR A 143 6.07 -11.33 -7.93
C THR A 143 5.73 -12.40 -8.95
N ASP A 144 5.51 -13.62 -8.48
CA ASP A 144 5.06 -14.78 -9.28
C ASP A 144 4.22 -15.73 -8.42
N PRO A 145 2.88 -15.68 -8.49
CA PRO A 145 2.02 -16.54 -7.67
C PRO A 145 2.20 -18.05 -7.96
N HIS A 146 2.79 -18.42 -9.09
CA HIS A 146 3.12 -19.82 -9.40
C HIS A 146 4.40 -20.29 -8.69
N SER A 147 5.17 -19.40 -8.09
CA SER A 147 6.35 -19.75 -7.28
C SER A 147 6.00 -20.14 -5.84
N VAL A 148 4.75 -19.95 -5.42
CA VAL A 148 4.27 -20.39 -4.10
C VAL A 148 4.29 -21.93 -4.05
N THR A 149 4.99 -22.50 -3.05
CA THR A 149 5.13 -23.94 -2.91
C THR A 149 4.17 -24.55 -1.89
N ASP A 150 3.92 -25.85 -1.99
CA ASP A 150 3.11 -26.58 -1.03
C ASP A 150 3.72 -26.54 0.38
N GLU A 151 5.04 -26.56 0.50
CA GLU A 151 5.77 -26.47 1.76
C GLU A 151 5.57 -25.10 2.42
N GLN A 152 5.61 -24.03 1.63
CA GLN A 152 5.36 -22.68 2.12
C GLN A 152 3.94 -22.54 2.67
N VAL A 153 2.95 -23.08 1.98
CA VAL A 153 1.56 -23.07 2.44
C VAL A 153 1.39 -23.97 3.68
N ALA A 154 2.06 -25.12 3.74
CA ALA A 154 2.03 -26.02 4.89
C ALA A 154 2.63 -25.35 6.14
N ASP A 155 3.75 -24.62 6.02
CA ASP A 155 4.35 -23.85 7.13
C ASP A 155 3.40 -22.77 7.63
N LEU A 156 2.79 -21.99 6.71
CA LEU A 156 1.81 -20.98 7.08
C LEU A 156 0.57 -21.57 7.77
N ARG A 157 0.10 -22.73 7.32
CA ARG A 157 -1.02 -23.44 7.97
C ARG A 157 -0.66 -23.92 9.37
N ALA A 158 0.58 -24.38 9.57
CA ALA A 158 1.06 -24.77 10.90
C ALA A 158 1.10 -23.59 11.88
N ARG A 159 1.42 -22.36 11.38
CA ARG A 159 1.50 -21.15 12.18
C ARG A 159 0.14 -20.51 12.43
N PHE A 160 -0.71 -20.42 11.41
CA PHE A 160 -1.91 -19.56 11.41
C PHE A 160 -3.21 -20.32 11.18
N GLY A 161 -3.14 -21.63 10.89
CA GLY A 161 -4.32 -22.43 10.49
C GLY A 161 -4.84 -22.02 9.09
N ASP A 162 -5.82 -22.76 8.60
CA ASP A 162 -6.43 -22.51 7.28
C ASP A 162 -7.05 -21.10 7.18
N ALA A 163 -7.72 -20.66 8.24
CA ALA A 163 -8.35 -19.33 8.27
C ALA A 163 -7.32 -18.20 8.20
N GLY A 164 -6.17 -18.34 8.90
CA GLY A 164 -5.10 -17.36 8.84
C GLY A 164 -4.44 -17.28 7.47
N VAL A 165 -4.20 -18.42 6.82
CA VAL A 165 -3.66 -18.44 5.43
C VAL A 165 -4.62 -17.79 4.45
N LEU A 166 -5.93 -18.06 4.57
CA LEU A 166 -6.93 -17.42 3.73
C LEU A 166 -7.01 -15.91 3.96
N GLU A 167 -6.96 -15.46 5.22
CA GLU A 167 -6.92 -14.04 5.56
C GLU A 167 -5.68 -13.37 4.96
N LEU A 168 -4.49 -13.98 5.14
CA LEU A 168 -3.23 -13.46 4.59
C LEU A 168 -3.28 -13.34 3.07
N SER A 169 -3.68 -14.42 2.39
CA SER A 169 -3.79 -14.46 0.92
C SER A 169 -4.78 -13.41 0.40
N TYR A 170 -5.90 -13.25 1.09
CA TYR A 170 -6.92 -12.28 0.71
C TYR A 170 -6.41 -10.84 0.85
N GLN A 171 -5.75 -10.50 1.96
CA GLN A 171 -5.17 -9.18 2.21
C GLN A 171 -4.09 -8.83 1.17
N ILE A 172 -3.19 -9.77 0.87
CA ILE A 172 -2.18 -9.62 -0.18
C ILE A 172 -2.86 -9.40 -1.55
N GLY A 173 -3.89 -10.19 -1.87
CA GLY A 173 -4.64 -10.06 -3.12
C GLY A 173 -5.33 -8.71 -3.27
N VAL A 174 -5.95 -8.21 -2.21
CA VAL A 174 -6.60 -6.88 -2.18
C VAL A 174 -5.56 -5.77 -2.33
N GLU A 175 -4.40 -5.88 -1.67
CA GLU A 175 -3.34 -4.89 -1.84
C GLU A 175 -2.72 -4.92 -3.23
N ASN A 176 -2.55 -6.11 -3.83
CA ASN A 176 -2.17 -6.24 -5.24
C ASN A 176 -3.13 -5.50 -6.18
N MET A 177 -4.44 -5.61 -5.94
CA MET A 177 -5.45 -4.89 -6.71
C MET A 177 -5.31 -3.38 -6.54
N ARG A 178 -5.24 -2.89 -5.29
CA ARG A 178 -5.13 -1.45 -4.97
C ARG A 178 -3.85 -0.86 -5.57
N ALA A 179 -2.72 -1.45 -5.25
CA ALA A 179 -1.40 -0.94 -5.64
C ALA A 179 -1.28 -0.83 -7.16
N ARG A 180 -1.72 -1.86 -7.92
CA ARG A 180 -1.69 -1.81 -9.38
C ARG A 180 -2.64 -0.76 -9.95
N MET A 181 -3.84 -0.62 -9.39
CA MET A 181 -4.80 0.39 -9.82
C MET A 181 -4.26 1.80 -9.57
N TYR A 182 -3.70 2.06 -8.39
CA TYR A 182 -3.18 3.39 -8.04
C TYR A 182 -1.93 3.74 -8.85
N ALA A 183 -1.02 2.80 -9.04
CA ALA A 183 0.12 2.97 -9.92
C ALA A 183 -0.31 3.26 -11.38
N ALA A 184 -1.30 2.51 -11.89
CA ALA A 184 -1.85 2.73 -13.23
C ALA A 184 -2.52 4.11 -13.39
N LEU A 185 -3.06 4.67 -12.31
CA LEU A 185 -3.68 6.01 -12.30
C LEU A 185 -2.70 7.13 -11.96
N GLY A 186 -1.45 6.81 -11.65
CA GLY A 186 -0.41 7.77 -11.28
C GLY A 186 -0.67 8.44 -9.94
N ILE A 187 -1.35 7.75 -9.02
CA ILE A 187 -1.57 8.24 -7.65
C ILE A 187 -0.29 8.01 -6.86
N THR A 188 0.23 9.07 -6.23
CA THR A 188 1.47 9.08 -5.48
C THR A 188 1.23 9.49 -4.03
N GLU A 189 2.26 9.44 -3.19
CA GLU A 189 2.22 9.80 -1.79
C GLU A 189 1.54 11.15 -1.54
N GLN A 190 0.80 11.25 -0.44
CA GLN A 190 0.15 12.47 0.04
C GLN A 190 0.82 13.08 1.28
N GLY A 191 1.85 12.42 1.83
CA GLY A 191 2.54 12.87 3.03
C GLY A 191 1.86 12.47 4.34
N PHE A 192 1.08 11.39 4.35
CA PHE A 192 0.54 10.79 5.57
C PHE A 192 1.63 10.34 6.53
N ASN A 193 2.79 9.99 5.99
CA ASN A 193 3.97 9.65 6.73
C ASN A 193 5.00 10.79 6.65
N SER A 194 4.92 11.75 7.57
CA SER A 194 5.80 12.91 7.65
C SER A 194 7.23 12.60 8.13
N GLY A 195 7.67 11.35 8.09
CA GLY A 195 8.99 10.93 8.54
C GLY A 195 9.66 10.00 7.53
N ASP A 196 10.99 9.98 7.52
CA ASP A 196 11.91 9.27 6.63
C ASP A 196 11.76 7.73 6.53
N ALA A 197 10.70 7.15 7.05
CA ALA A 197 10.44 5.73 6.99
C ALA A 197 9.85 5.37 5.62
N CYS A 198 10.66 4.74 4.79
CA CYS A 198 10.28 4.00 3.60
C CYS A 198 9.94 4.81 2.35
N ARG A 199 10.94 5.38 1.72
CA ARG A 199 10.88 5.67 0.29
C ARG A 199 10.91 4.35 -0.47
N VAL A 200 10.05 4.21 -1.48
CA VAL A 200 10.20 3.11 -2.45
C VAL A 200 11.55 3.27 -3.18
N PRO A 201 12.31 2.20 -3.44
CA PRO A 201 13.68 2.29 -3.95
C PRO A 201 13.85 3.08 -5.26
N TRP A 202 12.79 3.29 -5.98
CA TRP A 202 12.72 4.01 -7.27
C TRP A 202 12.01 5.36 -7.20
N ALA A 203 11.57 5.81 -6.04
CA ALA A 203 11.17 7.20 -5.89
C ALA A 203 12.44 8.04 -6.02
N THR A 204 12.65 8.63 -7.20
CA THR A 204 13.69 9.61 -7.44
C THR A 204 13.68 10.64 -6.32
N GLU A 205 14.84 10.87 -5.72
CA GLU A 205 15.05 11.93 -4.74
C GLU A 205 14.50 13.24 -5.33
N VAL A 206 13.38 13.68 -4.81
CA VAL A 206 12.97 15.08 -4.98
C VAL A 206 13.91 15.85 -4.06
N SER A 207 14.90 16.47 -4.71
CA SER A 207 15.89 17.32 -4.10
C SER A 207 15.28 18.21 -3.04
N ALA A 208 15.72 18.03 -1.80
CA ALA A 208 15.63 19.05 -0.78
C ALA A 208 16.67 20.13 -1.15
N GLU A 209 16.27 21.06 -2.00
CA GLU A 209 16.96 22.34 -2.19
C GLU A 209 15.90 23.42 -2.28
N SER A 210 15.71 24.10 -1.19
CA SER A 210 15.39 25.52 -1.11
C SER A 210 15.54 26.01 0.31
#